data_fc747b8ea8a8604abd8c8d9317c034eb
#
_entry.id   fc747b8ea8a8604abd8c8d9317c034eb
#
_cell.length_a   1.000
_cell.length_b   1.000
_cell.length_c   1.000
_cell.angle_alpha   90.00
_cell.angle_beta   90.00
_cell.angle_gamma   90.00
#
_symmetry.space_group_name_H-M   'P 1'
#
loop_
_entity.id
_entity.type
_entity.pdbx_description
1 polymer ?
#
loop_
_entity_poly.entity_id
_entity_poly.type
_entity_poly.pdbx_seq_one_letter_code
_entity_poly.pdbx_strand_id
1 'polypeptide(L)'
;ADYLVIKPFSQEESSINRLYDNIDYSSMALRANEKKLKELESDDFKVSYRSETMSNYHEDQSNRYTTCYSTPIYMAYLMAEGSVYGCKDHLLDPNFCYGNINENTFSEIWKGENRKKGLEYVLNKLDVSKCRVNCRMDKVNRYLFDLKEGKIDHMNFI
;
A
#
# COMPACT_ATOMS: atom_id res chain seq x y z
N ALA A 1 -2.31 9.78 27.26
CA ALA A 1 -2.18 8.97 26.04
C ALA A 1 -1.34 7.73 26.40
N ASP A 2 -1.75 6.57 25.98
CA ASP A 2 -1.11 5.30 26.34
C ASP A 2 0.03 4.97 25.35
N TYR A 3 0.02 5.57 24.18
CA TYR A 3 1.08 5.38 23.18
C TYR A 3 1.18 6.55 22.18
N LEU A 4 2.37 6.68 21.58
CA LEU A 4 2.67 7.57 20.47
C LEU A 4 3.15 6.76 19.28
N VAL A 5 2.55 6.97 18.09
CA VAL A 5 3.03 6.38 16.84
C VAL A 5 3.60 7.46 15.94
N ILE A 6 4.86 7.30 15.57
CA ILE A 6 5.55 8.19 14.63
C ILE A 6 5.77 7.42 13.33
N LYS A 7 5.25 7.94 12.26
CA LYS A 7 5.31 7.35 10.93
C LYS A 7 5.49 8.44 9.86
N PRO A 8 6.03 8.11 8.67
CA PRO A 8 6.10 9.08 7.59
C PRO A 8 4.70 9.51 7.17
N PHE A 9 4.56 10.76 6.77
CA PHE A 9 3.37 11.22 6.10
C PHE A 9 3.26 10.49 4.76
N SER A 10 2.09 9.98 4.47
CA SER A 10 1.83 9.28 3.21
C SER A 10 0.80 10.06 2.42
N GLN A 11 1.24 10.57 1.28
CA GLN A 11 0.40 11.32 0.36
C GLN A 11 0.07 10.45 -0.84
N GLU A 12 -1.16 10.51 -1.29
CA GLU A 12 -1.65 9.81 -2.48
C GLU A 12 -1.64 10.77 -3.66
N GLU A 13 -1.56 10.26 -4.89
CA GLU A 13 -1.53 11.10 -6.09
C GLU A 13 -2.77 11.99 -6.20
N SER A 14 -3.92 11.48 -5.75
CA SER A 14 -5.20 12.19 -5.70
C SER A 14 -5.36 13.14 -4.52
N SER A 15 -4.35 13.28 -3.63
CA SER A 15 -4.45 14.17 -2.48
C SER A 15 -4.55 15.63 -2.90
N ILE A 16 -5.55 16.33 -2.38
CA ILE A 16 -5.80 17.75 -2.67
C ILE A 16 -4.67 18.63 -2.10
N ASN A 17 -4.15 18.26 -0.94
CA ASN A 17 -3.09 18.98 -0.26
C ASN A 17 -1.75 18.27 -0.45
N ARG A 18 -0.81 18.91 -1.14
CA ARG A 18 0.52 18.38 -1.47
C ARG A 18 1.66 19.09 -0.72
N LEU A 19 1.37 19.67 0.43
CA LEU A 19 2.33 20.44 1.23
C LEU A 19 3.55 19.61 1.71
N TYR A 20 3.43 18.29 1.73
CA TYR A 20 4.41 17.40 2.33
C TYR A 20 5.15 16.50 1.33
N ASP A 21 5.05 16.80 0.03
CA ASP A 21 5.70 16.00 -1.04
C ASP A 21 7.24 15.98 -0.92
N ASN A 22 7.81 17.04 -0.34
CA ASN A 22 9.26 17.25 -0.27
C ASN A 22 9.87 16.94 1.10
N ILE A 23 9.16 16.21 1.97
CA ILE A 23 9.76 15.84 3.27
C ILE A 23 10.87 14.82 3.03
N ASP A 24 12.08 15.21 3.38
CA ASP A 24 13.21 14.27 3.42
C ASP A 24 13.18 13.43 4.69
N TYR A 25 12.81 12.16 4.55
CA TYR A 25 12.84 11.17 5.63
C TYR A 25 14.21 10.48 5.79
N SER A 26 15.21 10.81 4.94
CA SER A 26 16.55 10.20 4.97
C SER A 26 17.44 10.76 6.05
N SER A 27 17.10 11.92 6.58
CA SER A 27 17.99 12.64 7.46
C SER A 27 18.37 11.79 8.69
N MET A 28 19.66 11.80 9.03
CA MET A 28 20.19 11.16 10.24
C MET A 28 19.50 11.67 11.51
N ALA A 29 18.95 12.88 11.47
CA ALA A 29 18.18 13.46 12.56
C ALA A 29 16.94 12.63 12.92
N LEU A 30 16.27 12.00 11.94
CA LEU A 30 15.12 11.14 12.21
C LEU A 30 15.53 9.87 12.96
N ARG A 31 16.67 9.26 12.61
CA ARG A 31 17.20 8.06 13.32
C ARG A 31 17.73 8.40 14.70
N ALA A 32 18.38 9.55 14.87
CA ALA A 32 18.85 10.01 16.15
C ALA A 32 17.67 10.30 17.12
N ASN A 33 16.56 10.77 16.59
CA ASN A 33 15.34 11.02 17.36
C ASN A 33 14.65 9.74 17.80
N GLU A 34 14.76 8.61 17.07
CA GLU A 34 14.19 7.34 17.49
C GLU A 34 14.66 6.94 18.90
N LYS A 35 15.98 7.00 19.13
CA LYS A 35 16.56 6.64 20.45
C LYS A 35 16.03 7.54 21.56
N LYS A 36 16.05 8.87 21.33
CA LYS A 36 15.53 9.84 22.29
C LYS A 36 14.05 9.66 22.60
N LEU A 37 13.26 9.30 21.57
CA LEU A 37 11.83 9.06 21.73
C LEU A 37 11.57 7.78 22.51
N LYS A 38 12.40 6.76 22.35
CA LYS A 38 12.34 5.52 23.15
C LYS A 38 12.66 5.76 24.63
N GLU A 39 13.50 6.73 24.95
CA GLU A 39 13.80 7.14 26.33
C GLU A 39 12.57 7.74 27.07
N LEU A 40 11.52 8.11 26.34
CA LEU A 40 10.26 8.61 26.89
C LEU A 40 9.30 7.47 27.28
N GLU A 41 9.59 6.23 26.96
CA GLU A 41 8.75 5.09 27.34
C GLU A 41 8.72 4.88 28.85
N SER A 42 7.56 4.48 29.33
CA SER A 42 7.32 4.03 30.70
C SER A 42 6.45 2.77 30.67
N ASP A 43 6.10 2.26 31.85
CA ASP A 43 5.18 1.12 31.95
C ASP A 43 3.81 1.44 31.33
N ASP A 44 3.36 2.68 31.45
CA ASP A 44 2.05 3.15 30.97
C ASP A 44 2.10 3.92 29.65
N PHE A 45 3.29 4.13 29.06
CA PHE A 45 3.43 4.90 27.81
C PHE A 45 4.44 4.24 26.87
N LYS A 46 4.02 3.97 25.64
CA LYS A 46 4.85 3.35 24.60
C LYS A 46 5.05 4.24 23.38
N VAL A 47 6.25 4.17 22.79
CA VAL A 47 6.58 4.89 21.55
C VAL A 47 6.85 3.89 20.43
N SER A 48 6.02 3.93 19.40
CA SER A 48 6.18 3.16 18.16
C SER A 48 6.76 4.05 17.06
N TYR A 49 8.02 3.90 16.77
CA TYR A 49 8.68 4.59 15.67
C TYR A 49 8.75 3.68 14.44
N ARG A 50 8.13 4.07 13.33
CA ARG A 50 8.03 3.28 12.10
C ARG A 50 9.26 3.47 11.20
N SER A 51 10.45 3.13 11.72
CA SER A 51 11.73 3.28 11.01
C SER A 51 11.77 2.53 9.69
N GLU A 52 11.26 1.30 9.64
CA GLU A 52 11.18 0.52 8.41
C GLU A 52 10.31 1.19 7.35
N THR A 53 9.16 1.75 7.77
CA THR A 53 8.30 2.49 6.84
C THR A 53 8.99 3.75 6.32
N MET A 54 9.81 4.40 7.14
CA MET A 54 10.61 5.56 6.72
C MET A 54 11.73 5.15 5.76
N SER A 55 12.41 4.02 6.00
CA SER A 55 13.49 3.55 5.13
C SER A 55 13.03 3.23 3.72
N ASN A 56 11.79 2.76 3.55
CA ASN A 56 11.24 2.44 2.22
C ASN A 56 11.20 3.65 1.26
N TYR A 57 11.19 4.88 1.79
CA TYR A 57 11.29 6.09 0.96
C TYR A 57 12.69 6.32 0.37
N HIS A 58 13.69 5.59 0.87
CA HIS A 58 15.09 5.69 0.45
C HIS A 58 15.57 4.47 -0.31
N GLU A 59 14.73 3.42 -0.37
CA GLU A 59 15.05 2.26 -1.18
C GLU A 59 15.08 2.66 -2.66
N ASP A 60 16.07 2.11 -3.37
CA ASP A 60 16.13 2.23 -4.82
C ASP A 60 14.88 1.59 -5.45
N GLN A 61 14.09 2.40 -6.13
CA GLN A 61 12.87 1.97 -6.80
C GLN A 61 13.13 1.40 -8.21
N SER A 62 14.37 1.42 -8.69
CA SER A 62 14.73 0.89 -10.03
C SER A 62 14.43 -0.61 -10.14
N ASN A 63 14.54 -1.35 -9.04
CA ASN A 63 14.26 -2.78 -8.95
C ASN A 63 12.82 -3.08 -8.46
N ARG A 64 11.92 -2.12 -8.57
CA ARG A 64 10.52 -2.35 -8.23
C ARG A 64 9.85 -3.23 -9.29
N TYR A 65 8.88 -4.03 -8.84
CA TYR A 65 8.04 -4.81 -9.75
C TYR A 65 7.31 -3.92 -10.77
N THR A 66 7.06 -4.47 -11.95
CA THR A 66 6.36 -3.77 -13.05
C THR A 66 4.88 -4.10 -13.13
N THR A 67 4.42 -5.12 -12.39
CA THR A 67 3.01 -5.54 -12.39
C THR A 67 2.51 -5.73 -10.96
N CYS A 68 1.28 -5.31 -10.69
CA CYS A 68 0.64 -5.50 -9.40
C CYS A 68 -0.16 -6.81 -9.38
N TYR A 69 0.32 -7.79 -8.61
CA TYR A 69 -0.35 -9.07 -8.38
C TYR A 69 -1.05 -9.14 -7.01
N SER A 70 -1.12 -8.05 -6.26
CA SER A 70 -1.54 -8.09 -4.86
C SER A 70 -2.86 -7.37 -4.60
N THR A 71 -2.87 -6.04 -4.52
CA THR A 71 -4.00 -5.30 -3.96
C THR A 71 -5.33 -5.60 -4.64
N PRO A 72 -5.48 -5.50 -5.98
CA PRO A 72 -6.76 -5.73 -6.63
C PRO A 72 -7.22 -7.20 -6.60
N ILE A 73 -6.31 -8.12 -6.30
CA ILE A 73 -6.61 -9.56 -6.24
C ILE A 73 -7.08 -9.95 -4.84
N TYR A 74 -6.44 -9.40 -3.78
CA TYR A 74 -6.65 -9.85 -2.41
C TYR A 74 -7.39 -8.84 -1.52
N MET A 75 -7.57 -7.60 -1.96
CA MET A 75 -8.13 -6.53 -1.13
C MET A 75 -9.40 -5.98 -1.75
N ALA A 76 -10.34 -5.59 -0.90
CA ALA A 76 -11.50 -4.78 -1.26
C ALA A 76 -11.61 -3.63 -0.27
N TYR A 77 -11.91 -2.45 -0.77
CA TYR A 77 -12.12 -1.23 0.01
C TYR A 77 -13.56 -0.81 -0.15
N LEU A 78 -14.31 -0.85 0.95
CA LEU A 78 -15.70 -0.41 1.01
C LEU A 78 -15.74 1.05 1.42
N MET A 79 -16.32 1.88 0.58
CA MET A 79 -16.53 3.30 0.84
C MET A 79 -17.85 3.53 1.61
N ALA A 80 -17.98 4.70 2.24
CA ALA A 80 -19.13 5.03 3.07
C ALA A 80 -20.46 5.01 2.29
N GLU A 81 -20.43 5.33 0.98
CA GLU A 81 -21.59 5.29 0.09
C GLU A 81 -21.87 3.90 -0.51
N GLY A 82 -21.10 2.89 -0.10
CA GLY A 82 -21.29 1.50 -0.51
C GLY A 82 -20.47 1.04 -1.71
N SER A 83 -19.69 1.90 -2.35
CA SER A 83 -18.84 1.52 -3.48
C SER A 83 -17.67 0.63 -3.03
N VAL A 84 -17.34 -0.36 -3.84
CA VAL A 84 -16.27 -1.33 -3.60
C VAL A 84 -15.14 -1.11 -4.59
N TYR A 85 -13.94 -0.82 -4.07
CA TYR A 85 -12.74 -0.58 -4.87
C TYR A 85 -11.68 -1.65 -4.63
N GLY A 86 -10.89 -1.95 -5.66
CA GLY A 86 -9.79 -2.91 -5.59
C GLY A 86 -8.48 -2.35 -5.03
N CYS A 87 -8.33 -1.03 -4.96
CA CYS A 87 -7.13 -0.39 -4.43
C CYS A 87 -7.47 0.95 -3.78
N LYS A 88 -6.90 1.19 -2.58
CA LYS A 88 -7.14 2.45 -1.86
C LYS A 88 -6.40 3.65 -2.47
N ASP A 89 -5.32 3.40 -3.19
CA ASP A 89 -4.52 4.46 -3.82
C ASP A 89 -5.14 4.91 -5.15
N HIS A 90 -6.16 4.19 -5.63
CA HIS A 90 -6.94 4.45 -6.84
C HIS A 90 -8.44 4.55 -6.55
N LEU A 91 -8.80 5.13 -5.39
CA LEU A 91 -10.20 5.45 -5.11
C LEU A 91 -10.69 6.48 -6.13
N LEU A 92 -11.96 6.38 -6.52
CA LEU A 92 -12.63 7.20 -7.53
C LEU A 92 -12.19 6.93 -8.99
N ASP A 93 -11.17 6.09 -9.23
CA ASP A 93 -10.85 5.61 -10.56
C ASP A 93 -11.83 4.49 -10.96
N PRO A 94 -12.59 4.64 -12.06
CA PRO A 94 -13.57 3.65 -12.49
C PRO A 94 -12.95 2.28 -12.83
N ASN A 95 -11.69 2.22 -13.22
CA ASN A 95 -10.99 0.96 -13.47
C ASN A 95 -10.82 0.11 -12.20
N PHE A 96 -10.90 0.72 -11.02
CA PHE A 96 -10.79 0.05 -9.73
C PHE A 96 -12.12 -0.07 -8.99
N CYS A 97 -13.23 0.47 -9.53
CA CYS A 97 -14.57 0.36 -8.96
C CYS A 97 -15.24 -0.93 -9.43
N TYR A 98 -15.50 -1.84 -8.50
CA TYR A 98 -16.08 -3.16 -8.81
C TYR A 98 -17.60 -3.19 -8.73
N GLY A 99 -18.21 -2.24 -8.02
CA GLY A 99 -19.66 -2.14 -7.85
C GLY A 99 -20.05 -1.48 -6.54
N ASN A 100 -21.33 -1.59 -6.17
CA ASN A 100 -21.87 -1.00 -4.96
C ASN A 100 -22.71 -2.02 -4.17
N ILE A 101 -22.47 -2.13 -2.85
CA ILE A 101 -23.17 -3.10 -1.98
C ILE A 101 -24.64 -2.77 -1.76
N ASN A 102 -25.08 -1.55 -2.09
CA ASN A 102 -26.51 -1.16 -2.07
C ASN A 102 -27.27 -1.70 -3.29
N GLU A 103 -26.55 -2.14 -4.33
CA GLU A 103 -27.12 -2.63 -5.59
C GLU A 103 -26.98 -4.14 -5.74
N ASN A 104 -25.83 -4.68 -5.32
CA ASN A 104 -25.47 -6.08 -5.46
C ASN A 104 -24.85 -6.62 -4.18
N THR A 105 -24.94 -7.92 -3.96
CA THR A 105 -24.21 -8.58 -2.87
C THR A 105 -22.70 -8.51 -3.13
N PHE A 106 -21.90 -8.52 -2.07
CA PHE A 106 -20.43 -8.54 -2.20
C PHE A 106 -19.94 -9.73 -3.04
N SER A 107 -20.60 -10.88 -2.95
CA SER A 107 -20.25 -12.06 -3.76
C SER A 107 -20.45 -11.83 -5.26
N GLU A 108 -21.54 -11.16 -5.63
CA GLU A 108 -21.81 -10.80 -7.03
C GLU A 108 -20.80 -9.78 -7.55
N ILE A 109 -20.51 -8.74 -6.77
CA ILE A 109 -19.48 -7.73 -7.09
C ILE A 109 -18.11 -8.41 -7.27
N TRP A 110 -17.73 -9.28 -6.33
CA TRP A 110 -16.42 -9.94 -6.34
C TRP A 110 -16.22 -10.89 -7.52
N LYS A 111 -17.28 -11.53 -7.99
CA LYS A 111 -17.28 -12.41 -9.17
C LYS A 111 -17.66 -11.68 -10.47
N GLY A 112 -18.07 -10.43 -10.36
CA GLY A 112 -18.65 -9.63 -11.44
C GLY A 112 -17.66 -9.19 -12.53
N GLU A 113 -18.23 -8.76 -13.65
CA GLU A 113 -17.45 -8.33 -14.83
C GLU A 113 -16.61 -7.07 -14.58
N ASN A 114 -17.07 -6.13 -13.75
CA ASN A 114 -16.31 -4.93 -13.45
C ASN A 114 -14.99 -5.28 -12.75
N ARG A 115 -15.01 -6.22 -11.80
CA ARG A 115 -13.77 -6.69 -11.17
C ARG A 115 -12.85 -7.39 -12.18
N LYS A 116 -13.36 -8.21 -13.08
CA LYS A 116 -12.57 -8.88 -14.13
C LYS A 116 -11.87 -7.84 -15.01
N LYS A 117 -12.61 -6.84 -15.50
CA LYS A 117 -12.06 -5.74 -16.29
C LYS A 117 -11.01 -4.95 -15.49
N GLY A 118 -11.26 -4.69 -14.21
CA GLY A 118 -10.30 -4.04 -13.32
C GLY A 118 -9.01 -4.84 -13.17
N LEU A 119 -9.10 -6.16 -13.02
CA LEU A 119 -7.93 -7.04 -12.97
C LEU A 119 -7.16 -7.04 -14.30
N GLU A 120 -7.84 -7.10 -15.43
CA GLU A 120 -7.23 -6.99 -16.76
C GLU A 120 -6.50 -5.65 -16.93
N TYR A 121 -7.11 -4.55 -16.48
CA TYR A 121 -6.47 -3.24 -16.48
C TYR A 121 -5.20 -3.22 -15.66
N VAL A 122 -5.25 -3.73 -14.42
CA VAL A 122 -4.12 -3.78 -13.50
C VAL A 122 -2.97 -4.63 -14.05
N LEU A 123 -3.28 -5.76 -14.65
CA LEU A 123 -2.27 -6.68 -15.18
C LEU A 123 -1.60 -6.19 -16.47
N ASN A 124 -2.32 -5.41 -17.28
CA ASN A 124 -1.86 -5.10 -18.65
C ASN A 124 -1.63 -3.60 -18.93
N LYS A 125 -2.18 -2.71 -18.12
CA LYS A 125 -2.19 -1.26 -18.42
C LYS A 125 -1.72 -0.37 -17.27
N LEU A 126 -1.80 -0.84 -16.02
CA LEU A 126 -1.43 -0.03 -14.88
C LEU A 126 0.08 0.25 -14.88
N ASP A 127 0.44 1.53 -14.91
CA ASP A 127 1.81 1.96 -14.68
C ASP A 127 2.13 1.96 -13.18
N VAL A 128 2.74 0.87 -12.72
CA VAL A 128 3.07 0.67 -11.30
C VAL A 128 4.14 1.67 -10.82
N SER A 129 4.93 2.27 -11.71
CA SER A 129 5.93 3.28 -11.35
C SER A 129 5.29 4.51 -10.69
N LYS A 130 4.04 4.80 -11.02
CA LYS A 130 3.25 5.90 -10.45
C LYS A 130 2.59 5.56 -9.11
N CYS A 131 2.59 4.28 -8.72
CA CYS A 131 2.04 3.90 -7.43
C CYS A 131 2.93 4.38 -6.28
N ARG A 132 2.30 4.73 -5.16
CA ARG A 132 3.01 5.17 -3.95
C ARG A 132 4.07 4.16 -3.50
N VAL A 133 5.16 4.65 -2.98
CA VAL A 133 6.29 3.84 -2.51
C VAL A 133 5.89 2.93 -1.34
N ASN A 134 5.20 3.44 -0.35
CA ASN A 134 4.75 2.68 0.83
C ASN A 134 3.36 2.06 0.65
N CYS A 135 3.12 1.37 -0.45
CA CYS A 135 1.91 0.56 -0.59
C CYS A 135 1.87 -0.51 0.51
N ARG A 136 0.71 -0.67 1.17
CA ARG A 136 0.52 -1.69 2.23
C ARG A 136 0.91 -3.09 1.78
N MET A 137 0.73 -3.39 0.50
CA MET A 137 0.97 -4.69 -0.10
C MET A 137 2.30 -4.76 -0.88
N ASP A 138 3.19 -3.77 -0.71
CA ASP A 138 4.44 -3.71 -1.48
C ASP A 138 5.28 -4.99 -1.31
N LYS A 139 5.54 -5.42 -0.07
CA LYS A 139 6.32 -6.64 0.20
C LYS A 139 5.65 -7.90 -0.34
N VAL A 140 4.32 -7.99 -0.22
CA VAL A 140 3.55 -9.11 -0.77
C VAL A 140 3.66 -9.11 -2.30
N ASN A 141 3.56 -7.94 -2.92
CA ASN A 141 3.66 -7.84 -4.38
C ASN A 141 5.06 -8.14 -4.90
N ARG A 142 6.12 -7.73 -4.20
CA ARG A 142 7.50 -8.12 -4.53
C ARG A 142 7.65 -9.64 -4.54
N TYR A 143 7.18 -10.30 -3.48
CA TYR A 143 7.21 -11.76 -3.40
C TYR A 143 6.43 -12.44 -4.54
N LEU A 144 5.21 -11.99 -4.82
CA LEU A 144 4.38 -12.54 -5.88
C LEU A 144 4.96 -12.30 -7.28
N PHE A 145 5.59 -11.14 -7.47
CA PHE A 145 6.28 -10.82 -8.71
C PHE A 145 7.50 -11.73 -8.91
N ASP A 146 8.34 -11.89 -7.90
CA ASP A 146 9.51 -12.76 -7.94
C ASP A 146 9.11 -14.24 -8.13
N LEU A 147 8.02 -14.66 -7.50
CA LEU A 147 7.43 -15.98 -7.69
C LEU A 147 7.00 -16.19 -9.16
N LYS A 148 6.34 -15.21 -9.75
CA LYS A 148 5.89 -15.25 -11.15
C LYS A 148 7.05 -15.25 -12.13
N GLU A 149 8.13 -14.53 -11.82
CA GLU A 149 9.35 -14.45 -12.62
C GLU A 149 10.29 -15.66 -12.43
N GLY A 150 9.92 -16.62 -11.56
CA GLY A 150 10.75 -17.81 -11.28
C GLY A 150 12.04 -17.51 -10.54
N LYS A 151 12.11 -16.40 -9.79
CA LYS A 151 13.29 -15.99 -9.03
C LYS A 151 13.36 -16.59 -7.63
N ILE A 152 12.31 -17.29 -7.20
CA ILE A 152 12.23 -17.91 -5.88
C ILE A 152 12.51 -19.41 -6.02
N ASP A 153 13.58 -19.86 -5.36
CA ASP A 153 13.90 -21.28 -5.25
C ASP A 153 12.92 -21.98 -4.28
N HIS A 154 12.68 -23.28 -4.51
CA HIS A 154 11.89 -24.13 -3.63
C HIS A 154 10.42 -23.65 -3.41
N MET A 155 9.75 -23.26 -4.50
CA MET A 155 8.34 -22.81 -4.45
C MET A 155 7.36 -23.87 -3.91
N ASN A 156 7.76 -25.12 -3.95
CA ASN A 156 6.95 -26.26 -3.51
C ASN A 156 7.32 -26.63 -2.10
N PHE A 157 7.02 -26.02 -1.08
CA PHE A 157 7.22 -26.37 0.33
C PHE A 157 7.15 -27.89 0.69
N ILE A 158 7.66 -28.77 -0.18
CA ILE A 158 7.70 -30.23 -0.02
C ILE A 158 9.16 -30.64 0.11
#